data_3a6dfd96d0750f56858a0842c28cfba8
#
_entry.id   3a6dfd96d0750f56858a0842c28cfba8
#
_cell.length_a   1.000
_cell.length_b   1.000
_cell.length_c   1.000
_cell.angle_alpha   90.00
_cell.angle_beta   90.00
_cell.angle_gamma   90.00
#
_symmetry.space_group_name_H-M   'P 1'
#
loop_
_entity.id
_entity.type
_entity.pdbx_description
1 polymer ?
#
loop_
_entity_poly.entity_id
_entity_poly.type
_entity_poly.pdbx_seq_one_letter_code
_entity_poly.pdbx_strand_id
1 'polypeptide(L)'
;LLRNAREAREIRKELRSIDKQLANAGYSEDELSSDVINNIAFARANMKMNIYDQAVLEGVATSFPQTEEIIDNGKISGVTATDVQKILNLKHAWEFILDRDVIASRSDYYMLSHIARVVNEGFFAEGGRIRGVPVTIGGSSYVPPLPNELDVKEKIREIIEESDEVINTAIKLCLYCMKTQIF
;
A
#
# COMPACT_ATOMS: atom_id res chain seq x y z
N LEU A 1 27.07 16.57 23.87
CA LEU A 1 27.15 15.21 24.46
C LEU A 1 25.81 14.73 25.03
N LEU A 2 25.10 15.54 25.86
CA LEU A 2 23.80 15.17 26.44
C LEU A 2 22.67 15.05 25.41
N ARG A 3 22.67 15.86 24.36
CA ARG A 3 21.67 15.82 23.28
C ARG A 3 21.77 14.50 22.51
N ASN A 4 22.96 14.11 22.12
CA ASN A 4 23.21 12.85 21.39
C ASN A 4 22.87 11.61 22.24
N ALA A 5 23.04 11.67 23.56
CA ALA A 5 22.67 10.58 24.47
C ALA A 5 21.15 10.45 24.61
N ARG A 6 20.41 11.55 24.52
CA ARG A 6 18.95 11.55 24.56
C ARG A 6 18.37 11.01 23.25
N GLU A 7 18.87 11.47 22.12
CA GLU A 7 18.51 10.97 20.81
C GLU A 7 18.79 9.46 20.66
N ALA A 8 19.96 9.00 21.14
CA ALA A 8 20.30 7.58 21.14
C ALA A 8 19.39 6.74 22.06
N ARG A 9 18.85 7.30 23.13
CA ARG A 9 17.87 6.60 23.98
C ARG A 9 16.51 6.50 23.31
N GLU A 10 16.04 7.55 22.64
CA GLU A 10 14.77 7.52 21.88
C GLU A 10 14.86 6.52 20.73
N ILE A 11 15.93 6.53 19.95
CA ILE A 11 16.15 5.56 18.86
C ILE A 11 16.14 4.12 19.41
N ARG A 12 16.82 3.84 20.53
CA ARG A 12 16.78 2.50 21.14
C ARG A 12 15.41 2.09 21.65
N LYS A 13 14.60 3.05 22.09
CA LYS A 13 13.23 2.79 22.54
C LYS A 13 12.33 2.47 21.36
N GLU A 14 12.48 3.22 20.26
CA GLU A 14 11.79 2.95 19.01
C GLU A 14 12.17 1.58 18.43
N LEU A 15 13.46 1.25 18.36
CA LEU A 15 13.93 -0.06 17.90
C LEU A 15 13.32 -1.20 18.73
N ARG A 16 13.30 -1.12 20.06
CA ARG A 16 12.67 -2.14 20.91
C ARG A 16 11.15 -2.25 20.69
N SER A 17 10.48 -1.14 20.38
CA SER A 17 9.06 -1.16 20.04
C SER A 17 8.82 -1.85 18.69
N ILE A 18 9.70 -1.60 17.73
CA ILE A 18 9.69 -2.22 16.40
C ILE A 18 9.92 -3.72 16.51
N ASP A 19 10.97 -4.16 17.25
CA ASP A 19 11.27 -5.57 17.48
C ASP A 19 10.07 -6.32 18.10
N LYS A 20 9.40 -5.68 19.07
CA LYS A 20 8.20 -6.25 19.67
C LYS A 20 7.01 -6.36 18.71
N GLN A 21 6.85 -5.37 17.83
CA GLN A 21 5.80 -5.40 16.82
C GLN A 21 6.08 -6.46 15.76
N LEU A 22 7.33 -6.62 15.33
CA LEU A 22 7.76 -7.65 14.38
C LEU A 22 7.59 -9.05 14.97
N ALA A 23 8.00 -9.27 16.20
CA ALA A 23 7.80 -10.55 16.90
C ALA A 23 6.30 -10.91 17.02
N ASN A 24 5.45 -9.93 17.34
CA ASN A 24 4.00 -10.11 17.40
C ASN A 24 3.38 -10.38 16.02
N ALA A 25 4.04 -9.98 14.94
CA ALA A 25 3.60 -10.21 13.56
C ALA A 25 4.10 -11.56 12.98
N GLY A 26 4.85 -12.35 13.75
CA GLY A 26 5.35 -13.65 13.32
C GLY A 26 6.58 -13.62 12.42
N TYR A 27 7.26 -12.45 12.28
CA TYR A 27 8.54 -12.36 11.56
C TYR A 27 9.68 -12.78 12.48
N SER A 28 10.62 -13.60 11.99
CA SER A 28 11.90 -13.87 12.63
C SER A 28 13.01 -13.13 11.89
N GLU A 29 14.00 -12.63 12.62
CA GLU A 29 15.18 -11.96 12.05
C GLU A 29 15.97 -12.87 11.10
N ASP A 30 15.90 -14.19 11.28
CA ASP A 30 16.62 -15.18 10.48
C ASP A 30 16.01 -15.41 9.08
N GLU A 31 14.78 -14.91 8.84
CA GLU A 31 14.04 -15.16 7.58
C GLU A 31 14.02 -13.96 6.63
N LEU A 32 14.33 -12.76 7.09
CA LEU A 32 14.27 -11.54 6.30
C LEU A 32 15.57 -10.73 6.46
N SER A 33 15.98 -10.06 5.37
CA SER A 33 17.11 -9.12 5.47
C SER A 33 16.79 -7.95 6.39
N SER A 34 17.81 -7.34 7.00
CA SER A 34 17.67 -6.17 7.87
C SER A 34 16.93 -5.01 7.20
N ASP A 35 17.12 -4.83 5.90
CA ASP A 35 16.48 -3.76 5.13
C ASP A 35 14.96 -4.02 4.98
N VAL A 36 14.57 -5.28 4.74
CA VAL A 36 13.16 -5.67 4.68
C VAL A 36 12.49 -5.47 6.05
N ILE A 37 13.16 -5.88 7.13
CA ILE A 37 12.66 -5.70 8.51
C ILE A 37 12.45 -4.21 8.81
N ASN A 38 13.43 -3.36 8.49
CA ASN A 38 13.34 -1.92 8.70
C ASN A 38 12.20 -1.30 7.87
N ASN A 39 12.03 -1.71 6.63
CA ASN A 39 10.95 -1.22 5.77
C ASN A 39 9.57 -1.63 6.28
N ILE A 40 9.40 -2.87 6.77
CA ILE A 40 8.15 -3.34 7.39
C ILE A 40 7.84 -2.50 8.64
N ALA A 41 8.84 -2.28 9.48
CA ALA A 41 8.68 -1.50 10.70
C ALA A 41 8.28 -0.05 10.39
N PHE A 42 8.93 0.58 9.42
CA PHE A 42 8.61 1.92 8.96
C PHE A 42 7.18 1.98 8.38
N ALA A 43 6.82 1.02 7.52
CA ALA A 43 5.49 0.94 6.92
C ALA A 43 4.39 0.80 7.99
N ARG A 44 4.59 -0.07 8.99
CA ARG A 44 3.66 -0.25 10.11
C ARG A 44 3.52 1.01 10.97
N ALA A 45 4.64 1.65 11.30
CA ALA A 45 4.64 2.88 12.11
C ALA A 45 3.90 4.03 11.43
N ASN A 46 3.93 4.09 10.10
CA ASN A 46 3.31 5.15 9.31
C ASN A 46 1.98 4.74 8.65
N MET A 47 1.50 3.52 8.87
CA MET A 47 0.35 2.95 8.16
C MET A 47 -0.90 3.85 8.24
N LYS A 48 -1.25 4.32 9.43
CA LYS A 48 -2.44 5.17 9.63
C LYS A 48 -2.33 6.50 8.88
N MET A 49 -1.15 7.12 8.89
CA MET A 49 -0.89 8.36 8.16
C MET A 49 -0.97 8.12 6.65
N ASN A 50 -0.35 7.06 6.16
CA ASN A 50 -0.38 6.70 4.75
C ASN A 50 -1.81 6.40 4.27
N ILE A 51 -2.63 5.73 5.08
CA ILE A 51 -4.05 5.49 4.79
C ILE A 51 -4.81 6.82 4.72
N TYR A 52 -4.57 7.72 5.67
CA TYR A 52 -5.17 9.05 5.65
C TYR A 52 -4.82 9.83 4.39
N ASP A 53 -3.54 9.90 4.05
CA ASP A 53 -3.07 10.61 2.85
C ASP A 53 -3.66 10.01 1.56
N GLN A 54 -3.70 8.69 1.46
CA GLN A 54 -4.33 8.00 0.33
C GLN A 54 -5.84 8.26 0.25
N ALA A 55 -6.55 8.22 1.39
CA ALA A 55 -7.97 8.50 1.44
C ALA A 55 -8.28 9.93 0.98
N VAL A 56 -7.48 10.92 1.41
CA VAL A 56 -7.62 12.30 0.98
C VAL A 56 -7.37 12.46 -0.52
N LEU A 57 -6.35 11.79 -1.07
CA LEU A 57 -6.08 11.79 -2.51
C LEU A 57 -7.23 11.19 -3.32
N GLU A 58 -7.94 10.19 -2.77
CA GLU A 58 -9.14 9.58 -3.36
C GLU A 58 -10.43 10.38 -3.10
N GLY A 59 -10.30 11.60 -2.58
CA GLY A 59 -11.41 12.52 -2.38
C GLY A 59 -12.29 12.20 -1.17
N VAL A 60 -11.81 11.40 -0.23
CA VAL A 60 -12.51 11.13 1.03
C VAL A 60 -12.45 12.34 1.94
N ALA A 61 -13.61 12.85 2.33
CA ALA A 61 -13.71 13.98 3.25
C ALA A 61 -13.52 13.50 4.70
N THR A 62 -12.27 13.40 5.14
CA THR A 62 -11.91 12.95 6.48
C THR A 62 -10.77 13.77 7.07
N SER A 63 -10.58 13.69 8.38
CA SER A 63 -9.40 14.20 9.09
C SER A 63 -8.57 13.03 9.62
N PHE A 64 -7.30 13.29 9.97
CA PHE A 64 -6.45 12.23 10.51
C PHE A 64 -7.05 11.56 11.76
N PRO A 65 -7.57 12.28 12.78
CA PRO A 65 -8.22 11.64 13.94
C PRO A 65 -9.45 10.80 13.57
N GLN A 66 -10.24 11.23 12.58
CA GLN A 66 -11.37 10.44 12.09
C GLN A 66 -10.91 9.17 11.40
N THR A 67 -9.85 9.26 10.60
CA THR A 67 -9.26 8.08 9.94
C THR A 67 -8.72 7.08 10.97
N GLU A 68 -8.02 7.54 12.02
CA GLU A 68 -7.58 6.68 13.11
C GLU A 68 -8.75 5.96 13.80
N GLU A 69 -9.81 6.69 14.11
CA GLU A 69 -11.00 6.11 14.75
C GLU A 69 -11.66 5.04 13.88
N ILE A 70 -11.72 5.27 12.55
CA ILE A 70 -12.24 4.28 11.60
C ILE A 70 -11.33 3.04 11.57
N ILE A 71 -10.01 3.23 11.51
CA ILE A 71 -9.05 2.13 11.48
C ILE A 71 -9.13 1.29 12.74
N ASP A 72 -9.26 1.91 13.92
CA ASP A 72 -9.25 1.23 15.20
C ASP A 72 -10.61 0.63 15.58
N ASN A 73 -11.71 1.32 15.28
CA ASN A 73 -13.06 0.97 15.75
C ASN A 73 -14.08 0.69 14.63
N GLY A 74 -13.71 0.88 13.37
CA GLY A 74 -14.55 0.57 12.20
C GLY A 74 -15.69 1.53 11.93
N LYS A 75 -15.83 2.60 12.73
CA LYS A 75 -16.95 3.56 12.59
C LYS A 75 -16.64 4.91 13.23
N ILE A 76 -17.28 5.95 12.72
CA ILE A 76 -17.29 7.28 13.33
C ILE A 76 -18.55 8.05 12.92
N SER A 77 -18.97 9.03 13.72
CA SER A 77 -20.05 9.95 13.36
C SER A 77 -19.53 11.03 12.39
N GLY A 78 -20.37 11.41 11.41
CA GLY A 78 -20.06 12.51 10.48
C GLY A 78 -19.24 12.13 9.25
N VAL A 79 -18.92 10.83 9.08
CA VAL A 79 -18.30 10.28 7.86
C VAL A 79 -19.31 9.36 7.17
N THR A 80 -19.38 9.42 5.84
CA THR A 80 -20.32 8.57 5.09
C THR A 80 -19.92 7.10 5.15
N ALA A 81 -20.89 6.19 5.04
CA ALA A 81 -20.61 4.75 5.01
C ALA A 81 -19.67 4.38 3.85
N THR A 82 -19.81 5.06 2.72
CA THR A 82 -18.91 4.91 1.55
C THR A 82 -17.48 5.28 1.88
N ASP A 83 -17.27 6.40 2.56
CA ASP A 83 -15.93 6.86 2.94
C ASP A 83 -15.30 5.98 4.02
N VAL A 84 -16.11 5.52 4.98
CA VAL A 84 -15.66 4.51 5.96
C VAL A 84 -15.21 3.24 5.25
N GLN A 85 -15.98 2.74 4.27
CA GLN A 85 -15.61 1.56 3.50
C GLN A 85 -14.31 1.75 2.72
N LYS A 86 -14.10 2.91 2.08
CA LYS A 86 -12.83 3.22 1.39
C LYS A 86 -11.63 3.15 2.34
N ILE A 87 -11.74 3.76 3.52
CA ILE A 87 -10.67 3.75 4.53
C ILE A 87 -10.39 2.32 5.02
N LEU A 88 -11.43 1.52 5.27
CA LEU A 88 -11.27 0.12 5.68
C LEU A 88 -10.66 -0.75 4.59
N ASN A 89 -11.00 -0.52 3.33
CA ASN A 89 -10.39 -1.22 2.20
C ASN A 89 -8.90 -0.90 2.09
N LEU A 90 -8.51 0.37 2.27
CA LEU A 90 -7.09 0.76 2.32
C LEU A 90 -6.38 0.08 3.49
N LYS A 91 -7.00 0.05 4.68
CA LYS A 91 -6.46 -0.69 5.83
C LYS A 91 -6.22 -2.16 5.48
N HIS A 92 -7.20 -2.86 4.93
CA HIS A 92 -7.08 -4.27 4.55
C HIS A 92 -6.00 -4.49 3.48
N ALA A 93 -5.86 -3.56 2.53
CA ALA A 93 -4.79 -3.62 1.53
C ALA A 93 -3.41 -3.46 2.18
N TRP A 94 -3.25 -2.55 3.14
CA TRP A 94 -2.02 -2.41 3.92
C TRP A 94 -1.72 -3.64 4.79
N GLU A 95 -2.72 -4.19 5.47
CA GLU A 95 -2.57 -5.43 6.24
C GLU A 95 -2.15 -6.60 5.34
N PHE A 96 -2.74 -6.71 4.15
CA PHE A 96 -2.38 -7.73 3.16
C PHE A 96 -0.93 -7.59 2.69
N ILE A 97 -0.47 -6.41 2.27
CA ILE A 97 0.91 -6.24 1.78
C ILE A 97 1.97 -6.37 2.88
N LEU A 98 1.56 -6.25 4.15
CA LEU A 98 2.43 -6.42 5.32
C LEU A 98 2.30 -7.82 5.93
N ASP A 99 1.52 -8.72 5.33
CA ASP A 99 1.46 -10.12 5.71
C ASP A 99 2.76 -10.84 5.35
N ARG A 100 3.20 -11.75 6.21
CA ARG A 100 4.46 -12.46 6.06
C ARG A 100 4.53 -13.25 4.75
N ASP A 101 3.49 -14.00 4.45
CA ASP A 101 3.47 -14.86 3.26
C ASP A 101 3.43 -14.02 1.98
N VAL A 102 2.80 -12.84 2.04
CA VAL A 102 2.75 -11.88 0.94
C VAL A 102 4.13 -11.24 0.71
N ILE A 103 4.82 -10.83 1.79
CA ILE A 103 6.19 -10.26 1.69
C ILE A 103 7.17 -11.28 1.11
N ALA A 104 7.05 -12.55 1.47
CA ALA A 104 7.88 -13.62 0.96
C ALA A 104 7.52 -14.06 -0.47
N SER A 105 6.38 -13.61 -1.00
CA SER A 105 5.90 -13.99 -2.33
C SER A 105 6.48 -13.09 -3.42
N ARG A 106 6.38 -13.56 -4.67
CA ARG A 106 6.80 -12.78 -5.84
C ARG A 106 5.81 -11.66 -6.12
N SER A 107 6.30 -10.44 -6.31
CA SER A 107 5.50 -9.36 -6.86
C SER A 107 5.23 -9.62 -8.36
N ASP A 108 3.97 -9.71 -8.74
CA ASP A 108 3.55 -9.96 -10.12
C ASP A 108 2.19 -9.30 -10.41
N TYR A 109 1.66 -9.55 -11.60
CA TYR A 109 0.33 -9.10 -11.98
C TYR A 109 -0.76 -9.56 -11.00
N TYR A 110 -0.69 -10.80 -10.52
CA TYR A 110 -1.73 -11.36 -9.66
C TYR A 110 -1.74 -10.70 -8.28
N MET A 111 -0.56 -10.34 -7.78
CA MET A 111 -0.41 -9.55 -6.57
C MET A 111 -1.06 -8.18 -6.72
N LEU A 112 -0.77 -7.46 -7.80
CA LEU A 112 -1.38 -6.15 -8.10
C LEU A 112 -2.90 -6.25 -8.28
N SER A 113 -3.36 -7.26 -9.00
CA SER A 113 -4.79 -7.55 -9.18
C SER A 113 -5.48 -7.80 -7.83
N HIS A 114 -4.85 -8.54 -6.93
CA HIS A 114 -5.40 -8.80 -5.61
C HIS A 114 -5.49 -7.52 -4.75
N ILE A 115 -4.43 -6.71 -4.74
CA ILE A 115 -4.43 -5.41 -4.05
C ILE A 115 -5.58 -4.52 -4.59
N ALA A 116 -5.69 -4.42 -5.91
CA ALA A 116 -6.77 -3.65 -6.54
C ALA A 116 -8.16 -4.19 -6.19
N ARG A 117 -8.32 -5.52 -6.07
CA ARG A 117 -9.56 -6.14 -5.62
C ARG A 117 -9.92 -5.74 -4.20
N VAL A 118 -8.95 -5.78 -3.28
CA VAL A 118 -9.16 -5.41 -1.88
C VAL A 118 -9.52 -3.93 -1.76
N VAL A 119 -8.79 -3.05 -2.44
CA VAL A 119 -9.06 -1.60 -2.43
C VAL A 119 -10.45 -1.28 -2.99
N ASN A 120 -10.90 -2.01 -4.00
CA ASN A 120 -12.18 -1.78 -4.68
C ASN A 120 -13.34 -2.63 -4.14
N GLU A 121 -13.16 -3.33 -3.02
CA GLU A 121 -14.19 -4.19 -2.44
C GLU A 121 -15.46 -3.40 -2.08
N GLY A 122 -16.61 -3.90 -2.55
CA GLY A 122 -17.91 -3.24 -2.36
C GLY A 122 -18.20 -2.08 -3.32
N PHE A 123 -17.23 -1.64 -4.14
CA PHE A 123 -17.44 -0.57 -5.14
C PHE A 123 -17.58 -1.11 -6.56
N PHE A 124 -16.88 -2.18 -6.87
CA PHE A 124 -16.93 -2.82 -8.19
C PHE A 124 -17.17 -4.32 -8.04
N ALA A 125 -18.09 -4.86 -8.84
CA ALA A 125 -18.42 -6.29 -8.80
C ALA A 125 -17.21 -7.19 -9.15
N GLU A 126 -16.30 -6.68 -9.96
CA GLU A 126 -15.11 -7.37 -10.44
C GLU A 126 -13.83 -6.57 -10.17
N GLY A 127 -13.71 -6.04 -8.95
CA GLY A 127 -12.50 -5.34 -8.51
C GLY A 127 -11.24 -6.20 -8.75
N GLY A 128 -10.17 -5.56 -9.21
CA GLY A 128 -8.91 -6.25 -9.53
C GLY A 128 -8.87 -6.90 -10.92
N ARG A 129 -9.94 -6.87 -11.70
CA ARG A 129 -9.90 -7.18 -13.14
C ARG A 129 -9.38 -5.99 -13.92
N ILE A 130 -8.74 -6.30 -15.06
CA ILE A 130 -8.38 -5.29 -16.03
C ILE A 130 -9.65 -4.58 -16.52
N ARG A 131 -9.62 -3.26 -16.48
CA ARG A 131 -10.77 -2.45 -16.94
C ARG A 131 -11.10 -2.71 -18.40
N GLY A 132 -12.38 -2.86 -18.67
CA GLY A 132 -12.92 -3.00 -20.01
C GLY A 132 -13.55 -1.73 -20.57
N VAL A 133 -13.43 -0.60 -19.86
CA VAL A 133 -14.01 0.69 -20.25
C VAL A 133 -12.97 1.79 -20.30
N PRO A 134 -13.11 2.80 -21.20
CA PRO A 134 -12.26 3.97 -21.17
C PRO A 134 -12.36 4.74 -19.86
N VAL A 135 -11.25 5.33 -19.43
CA VAL A 135 -11.19 6.22 -18.27
C VAL A 135 -10.47 7.50 -18.64
N THR A 136 -10.74 8.57 -17.90
CA THR A 136 -10.04 9.84 -18.01
C THR A 136 -9.34 10.17 -16.72
N ILE A 137 -8.18 10.80 -16.80
CA ILE A 137 -7.44 11.27 -15.62
C ILE A 137 -7.81 12.74 -15.40
N GLY A 138 -8.38 13.04 -14.21
CA GLY A 138 -8.74 14.39 -13.84
C GLY A 138 -7.55 15.37 -13.96
N GLY A 139 -7.78 16.53 -14.54
CA GLY A 139 -6.74 17.54 -14.76
C GLY A 139 -5.74 17.25 -15.88
N SER A 140 -5.94 16.18 -16.67
CA SER A 140 -5.09 15.79 -17.79
C SER A 140 -5.89 15.63 -19.08
N SER A 141 -5.26 15.96 -20.23
CA SER A 141 -5.78 15.61 -21.57
C SER A 141 -5.38 14.20 -21.99
N TYR A 142 -4.57 13.52 -21.23
CA TYR A 142 -4.14 12.15 -21.52
C TYR A 142 -5.29 11.17 -21.26
N VAL A 143 -5.59 10.35 -22.24
CA VAL A 143 -6.58 9.27 -22.14
C VAL A 143 -5.82 7.93 -22.21
N PRO A 144 -5.77 7.17 -21.11
CA PRO A 144 -5.11 5.87 -21.12
C PRO A 144 -5.80 4.92 -22.10
N PRO A 145 -5.06 4.25 -23.00
CA PRO A 145 -5.64 3.25 -23.89
C PRO A 145 -6.25 2.10 -23.07
N LEU A 146 -7.20 1.38 -23.66
CA LEU A 146 -7.72 0.16 -23.02
C LEU A 146 -6.59 -0.86 -22.87
N PRO A 147 -6.32 -1.34 -21.64
CA PRO A 147 -5.26 -2.30 -21.42
C PRO A 147 -5.65 -3.68 -21.97
N ASN A 148 -4.68 -4.37 -22.56
CA ASN A 148 -4.78 -5.78 -22.92
C ASN A 148 -4.15 -6.63 -21.80
N GLU A 149 -4.80 -7.72 -21.40
CA GLU A 149 -4.35 -8.54 -20.26
C GLU A 149 -2.98 -9.19 -20.50
N LEU A 150 -2.72 -9.69 -21.71
CA LEU A 150 -1.45 -10.31 -22.02
C LEU A 150 -0.32 -9.29 -22.02
N ASP A 151 -0.53 -8.13 -22.65
CA ASP A 151 0.46 -7.06 -22.72
C ASP A 151 0.77 -6.50 -21.32
N VAL A 152 -0.25 -6.37 -20.46
CA VAL A 152 -0.09 -5.93 -19.07
C VAL A 152 0.74 -6.92 -18.26
N LYS A 153 0.42 -8.21 -18.34
CA LYS A 153 1.16 -9.27 -17.63
C LYS A 153 2.62 -9.32 -18.09
N GLU A 154 2.84 -9.24 -19.39
CA GLU A 154 4.19 -9.24 -19.95
C GLU A 154 4.97 -8.01 -19.52
N LYS A 155 4.36 -6.82 -19.59
CA LYS A 155 5.04 -5.57 -19.19
C LYS A 155 5.37 -5.51 -17.70
N ILE A 156 4.49 -5.98 -16.83
CA ILE A 156 4.77 -6.08 -15.39
C ILE A 156 5.95 -7.03 -15.15
N ARG A 157 5.96 -8.20 -15.83
CA ARG A 157 7.05 -9.15 -15.73
C ARG A 157 8.37 -8.54 -16.19
N GLU A 158 8.41 -7.87 -17.35
CA GLU A 158 9.60 -7.19 -17.85
C GLU A 158 10.12 -6.16 -16.83
N ILE A 159 9.25 -5.30 -16.31
CA ILE A 159 9.65 -4.28 -15.33
C ILE A 159 10.31 -4.91 -14.10
N ILE A 160 9.79 -6.05 -13.63
CA ILE A 160 10.30 -6.73 -12.44
C ILE A 160 11.60 -7.47 -12.73
N GLU A 161 11.75 -8.04 -13.93
CA GLU A 161 12.92 -8.84 -14.32
C GLU A 161 14.10 -8.00 -14.86
N GLU A 162 13.83 -6.82 -15.43
CA GLU A 162 14.86 -5.96 -16.05
C GLU A 162 15.70 -5.13 -15.05
N SER A 163 15.30 -5.02 -13.80
CA SER A 163 15.95 -4.08 -12.88
C SER A 163 16.66 -4.80 -11.74
N ASP A 164 17.97 -4.50 -11.62
CA ASP A 164 18.79 -4.96 -10.51
C ASP A 164 18.59 -4.12 -9.23
N GLU A 165 17.85 -2.99 -9.31
CA GLU A 165 17.59 -2.08 -8.19
C GLU A 165 16.11 -2.03 -7.84
N VAL A 166 15.77 -2.37 -6.59
CA VAL A 166 14.39 -2.42 -6.06
C VAL A 166 13.67 -1.07 -6.21
N ILE A 167 14.36 0.04 -5.94
CA ILE A 167 13.76 1.39 -6.02
C ILE A 167 13.39 1.72 -7.46
N ASN A 168 14.27 1.45 -8.41
CA ASN A 168 14.00 1.70 -9.83
C ASN A 168 12.85 0.83 -10.34
N THR A 169 12.78 -0.41 -9.92
CA THR A 169 11.66 -1.31 -10.24
C THR A 169 10.34 -0.76 -9.71
N ALA A 170 10.31 -0.35 -8.44
CA ALA A 170 9.13 0.22 -7.83
C ALA A 170 8.65 1.50 -8.54
N ILE A 171 9.57 2.39 -8.91
CA ILE A 171 9.26 3.62 -9.65
C ILE A 171 8.71 3.29 -11.04
N LYS A 172 9.35 2.38 -11.79
CA LYS A 172 8.88 1.97 -13.12
C LYS A 172 7.49 1.35 -13.06
N LEU A 173 7.24 0.48 -12.07
CA LEU A 173 5.96 -0.18 -11.88
C LEU A 173 4.86 0.83 -11.52
N CYS A 174 5.15 1.75 -10.61
CA CYS A 174 4.24 2.83 -10.24
C CYS A 174 3.87 3.69 -11.45
N LEU A 175 4.87 4.16 -12.21
CA LEU A 175 4.64 4.96 -13.42
C LEU A 175 3.84 4.19 -14.49
N TYR A 176 4.08 2.89 -14.63
CA TYR A 176 3.32 2.06 -15.55
C TYR A 176 1.86 1.96 -15.14
N CYS A 177 1.58 1.67 -13.88
CA CYS A 177 0.22 1.61 -13.33
C CYS A 177 -0.52 2.96 -13.47
N MET A 178 0.16 4.07 -13.15
CA MET A 178 -0.40 5.42 -13.27
C MET A 178 -0.76 5.78 -14.72
N LYS A 179 0.09 5.43 -15.68
CA LYS A 179 -0.16 5.70 -17.10
C LYS A 179 -1.23 4.80 -17.71
N THR A 180 -1.22 3.54 -17.32
CA THR A 180 -2.10 2.53 -17.92
C THR A 180 -3.48 2.51 -17.29
N GLN A 181 -3.59 2.88 -16.00
CA GLN A 181 -4.85 2.78 -15.24
C GLN A 181 -5.45 1.38 -15.43
N ILE A 182 -4.73 0.36 -14.97
CA ILE A 182 -4.95 -1.05 -15.32
C ILE A 182 -6.30 -1.59 -14.80
N PHE A 183 -6.62 -1.25 -13.55
CA PHE A 183 -7.75 -1.79 -12.80
C PHE A 183 -8.85 -0.77 -12.57
#